data_ca626690f5d86868d9c875e2610d0161
#
_entry.id   ca626690f5d86868d9c875e2610d0161
#
_cell.length_a   1.000
_cell.length_b   1.000
_cell.length_c   1.000
_cell.angle_alpha   90.00
_cell.angle_beta   90.00
_cell.angle_gamma   90.00
#
_symmetry.space_group_name_H-M   'P 1'
#
loop_
_entity.id
_entity.type
_entity.pdbx_description
1 polymer ?
#
loop_
_entity_poly.entity_id
_entity_poly.type
_entity_poly.pdbx_seq_one_letter_code
_entity_poly.pdbx_strand_id
1 'polypeptide(L)'
;MLVPWPLHLYRPGPNVRVITLALDPIHRMTPIYEFPTDLAIGGDAGPSIPLLLEEIRSAMTPTQRARCEERSTRLQTAGRQRRADAVEAAAAERTKGHITAGWLSYQVGQALDPDTIIVNELVNTSLFNRTKPGTQFNAGGSSLGWAGPAAIGAKVAAPDRQIVCCSGDGSWMFGNPQVVTWASKFHKAPVLFIISNNRGYSTGTTQVLRTYPEGYAAKAQDVTGGWFDPCPNYSGEAAASGAYGEKVTDPAEVGPAIQRGLQAVREGSPAVLDMWLPKHVTGEL
;
A
#
# COMPACT_ATOMS: atom_id res chain seq x y z
N MET A 1 -6.77 -13.41 -0.89
CA MET A 1 -8.21 -13.52 -1.22
C MET A 1 -8.36 -13.11 -2.66
N LEU A 2 -8.89 -14.00 -3.50
CA LEU A 2 -8.94 -13.80 -4.94
C LEU A 2 -10.25 -13.17 -5.42
N VAL A 3 -11.27 -13.14 -4.58
CA VAL A 3 -12.57 -12.59 -4.92
C VAL A 3 -13.00 -11.60 -3.85
N PRO A 4 -13.11 -10.31 -4.21
CA PRO A 4 -13.61 -9.32 -3.27
C PRO A 4 -15.09 -9.56 -2.97
N TRP A 5 -15.48 -9.30 -1.73
CA TRP A 5 -16.88 -9.37 -1.31
C TRP A 5 -17.57 -8.01 -1.53
N PRO A 6 -18.83 -7.97 -2.00
CA PRO A 6 -19.72 -9.09 -2.32
C PRO A 6 -19.47 -9.71 -3.70
N LEU A 7 -19.46 -11.02 -3.74
CA LEU A 7 -19.14 -11.84 -4.91
C LEU A 7 -19.97 -11.54 -6.15
N HIS A 8 -21.27 -11.23 -5.98
CA HIS A 8 -22.20 -11.00 -7.09
C HIS A 8 -21.84 -9.77 -7.95
N LEU A 9 -21.11 -8.80 -7.38
CA LEU A 9 -20.66 -7.60 -8.11
C LEU A 9 -19.43 -7.87 -9.00
N TYR A 10 -18.74 -8.97 -8.78
CA TYR A 10 -17.46 -9.28 -9.42
C TYR A 10 -17.47 -10.59 -10.21
N ARG A 11 -18.63 -11.24 -10.34
CA ARG A 11 -18.76 -12.43 -11.20
C ARG A 11 -18.54 -12.02 -12.66
N PRO A 12 -17.72 -12.79 -13.41
CA PRO A 12 -17.61 -12.60 -14.86
C PRO A 12 -18.97 -12.74 -15.52
N GLY A 13 -19.24 -11.92 -16.53
CA GLY A 13 -20.44 -12.04 -17.33
C GLY A 13 -20.51 -13.40 -18.06
N PRO A 14 -21.69 -13.83 -18.53
CA PRO A 14 -21.90 -15.17 -19.10
C PRO A 14 -21.08 -15.46 -20.35
N ASN A 15 -20.59 -14.44 -21.02
CA ASN A 15 -19.76 -14.55 -22.22
C ASN A 15 -18.24 -14.45 -21.95
N VAL A 16 -17.84 -14.37 -20.68
CA VAL A 16 -16.43 -14.32 -20.27
C VAL A 16 -15.95 -15.73 -19.99
N ARG A 17 -14.88 -16.15 -20.69
CA ARG A 17 -14.19 -17.40 -20.39
C ARG A 17 -13.09 -17.12 -19.37
N VAL A 18 -13.08 -17.89 -18.28
CA VAL A 18 -12.09 -17.79 -17.19
C VAL A 18 -11.10 -18.95 -17.34
N ILE A 19 -9.84 -18.60 -17.53
CA ILE A 19 -8.73 -19.56 -17.59
C ILE A 19 -7.86 -19.32 -16.36
N THR A 20 -7.66 -20.35 -15.55
CA THR A 20 -6.79 -20.32 -14.38
C THR A 20 -5.51 -21.10 -14.67
N LEU A 21 -4.37 -20.42 -14.60
CA LEU A 21 -3.03 -21.03 -14.72
C LEU A 21 -2.29 -20.81 -13.41
N ALA A 22 -2.03 -21.89 -12.69
CA ALA A 22 -1.37 -21.87 -11.38
C ALA A 22 -0.82 -23.25 -11.03
N LEU A 23 0.04 -23.34 -10.02
CA LEU A 23 0.49 -24.63 -9.46
C LEU A 23 -0.67 -25.47 -8.90
N ASP A 24 -1.69 -24.79 -8.34
CA ASP A 24 -2.93 -25.41 -7.89
C ASP A 24 -4.13 -24.63 -8.47
N PRO A 25 -4.50 -24.85 -9.75
CA PRO A 25 -5.52 -24.06 -10.44
C PRO A 25 -6.95 -24.35 -9.98
N ILE A 26 -7.18 -25.43 -9.25
CA ILE A 26 -8.48 -25.80 -8.68
C ILE A 26 -8.59 -25.54 -7.19
N HIS A 27 -7.57 -24.91 -6.60
CA HIS A 27 -7.56 -24.50 -5.17
C HIS A 27 -7.92 -25.61 -4.19
N ARG A 28 -7.27 -26.79 -4.30
CA ARG A 28 -7.55 -28.01 -3.51
C ARG A 28 -7.49 -27.79 -2.00
N MET A 29 -6.71 -26.82 -1.54
CA MET A 29 -6.56 -26.48 -0.12
C MET A 29 -7.57 -25.44 0.36
N THR A 30 -8.44 -24.93 -0.52
CA THR A 30 -9.50 -23.98 -0.16
C THR A 30 -10.83 -24.72 -0.03
N PRO A 31 -11.42 -24.77 1.19
CA PRO A 31 -12.63 -25.60 1.41
C PRO A 31 -13.82 -25.22 0.53
N ILE A 32 -13.96 -23.93 0.23
CA ILE A 32 -15.01 -23.41 -0.65
C ILE A 32 -14.37 -22.41 -1.60
N TYR A 33 -14.42 -22.70 -2.91
CA TYR A 33 -13.94 -21.83 -3.97
C TYR A 33 -15.02 -21.72 -5.04
N GLU A 34 -15.73 -20.60 -5.04
CA GLU A 34 -16.90 -20.38 -5.89
C GLU A 34 -16.61 -19.57 -7.17
N PHE A 35 -15.36 -19.14 -7.38
CA PHE A 35 -15.04 -18.39 -8.57
C PHE A 35 -15.02 -19.31 -9.80
N PRO A 36 -15.73 -18.98 -10.88
CA PRO A 36 -15.83 -19.85 -12.04
C PRO A 36 -14.47 -20.02 -12.73
N THR A 37 -14.20 -21.23 -13.22
CA THR A 37 -13.04 -21.56 -14.04
C THR A 37 -13.51 -22.44 -15.18
N ASP A 38 -13.41 -21.96 -16.42
CA ASP A 38 -13.77 -22.73 -17.63
C ASP A 38 -12.62 -23.68 -18.04
N LEU A 39 -11.38 -23.28 -17.80
CA LEU A 39 -10.19 -24.08 -18.08
C LEU A 39 -9.17 -23.90 -16.95
N ALA A 40 -8.79 -25.01 -16.31
CA ALA A 40 -7.76 -25.05 -15.28
C ALA A 40 -6.47 -25.67 -15.84
N ILE A 41 -5.37 -24.95 -15.79
CA ILE A 41 -4.05 -25.39 -16.27
C ILE A 41 -3.10 -25.45 -15.08
N GLY A 42 -2.65 -26.65 -14.73
CA GLY A 42 -1.62 -26.88 -13.71
C GLY A 42 -0.23 -26.59 -14.26
N GLY A 43 0.43 -25.57 -13.73
CA GLY A 43 1.80 -25.21 -14.15
C GLY A 43 2.36 -24.03 -13.37
N ASP A 44 3.68 -23.91 -13.38
CA ASP A 44 4.35 -22.72 -12.84
C ASP A 44 4.13 -21.54 -13.79
N ALA A 45 3.64 -20.44 -13.25
CA ALA A 45 3.37 -19.22 -14.03
C ALA A 45 4.62 -18.62 -14.68
N GLY A 46 5.79 -18.76 -14.03
CA GLY A 46 7.07 -18.23 -14.52
C GLY A 46 7.40 -18.71 -15.94
N PRO A 47 7.61 -20.01 -16.17
CA PRO A 47 7.87 -20.55 -17.52
C PRO A 47 6.63 -20.58 -18.43
N SER A 48 5.41 -20.67 -17.88
CA SER A 48 4.20 -20.80 -18.68
C SER A 48 3.76 -19.50 -19.35
N ILE A 49 3.93 -18.36 -18.70
CA ILE A 49 3.51 -17.05 -19.26
C ILE A 49 4.28 -16.69 -20.53
N PRO A 50 5.61 -16.83 -20.62
CA PRO A 50 6.34 -16.61 -21.87
C PRO A 50 5.88 -17.50 -23.03
N LEU A 51 5.65 -18.78 -22.77
CA LEU A 51 5.14 -19.72 -23.78
C LEU A 51 3.75 -19.33 -24.27
N LEU A 52 2.84 -18.99 -23.35
CA LEU A 52 1.51 -18.50 -23.70
C LEU A 52 1.59 -17.22 -24.54
N LEU A 53 2.50 -16.32 -24.21
CA LEU A 53 2.69 -15.06 -24.97
C LEU A 53 3.21 -15.35 -26.40
N GLU A 54 4.10 -16.30 -26.56
CA GLU A 54 4.62 -16.74 -27.85
C GLU A 54 3.52 -17.33 -28.72
N GLU A 55 2.72 -18.24 -28.18
CA GLU A 55 1.58 -18.86 -28.86
C GLU A 55 0.52 -17.83 -29.27
N ILE A 56 0.18 -16.91 -28.37
CA ILE A 56 -0.76 -15.82 -28.70
C ILE A 56 -0.21 -14.98 -29.85
N ARG A 57 1.07 -14.59 -29.81
CA ARG A 57 1.69 -13.79 -30.88
C ARG A 57 1.70 -14.49 -32.21
N SER A 58 1.94 -15.80 -32.22
CA SER A 58 1.94 -16.60 -33.46
C SER A 58 0.53 -16.79 -34.03
N ALA A 59 -0.46 -16.95 -33.17
CA ALA A 59 -1.87 -17.16 -33.57
C ALA A 59 -2.62 -15.88 -33.97
N MET A 60 -2.08 -14.70 -33.61
CA MET A 60 -2.76 -13.42 -33.89
C MET A 60 -2.78 -13.08 -35.37
N THR A 61 -3.95 -12.74 -35.87
CA THR A 61 -4.11 -12.14 -37.20
C THR A 61 -3.59 -10.69 -37.23
N PRO A 62 -3.27 -10.14 -38.43
CA PRO A 62 -2.88 -8.73 -38.57
C PRO A 62 -3.91 -7.76 -37.98
N THR A 63 -5.21 -8.02 -38.17
CA THR A 63 -6.28 -7.21 -37.61
C THR A 63 -6.29 -7.24 -36.06
N GLN A 64 -6.05 -8.39 -35.47
CA GLN A 64 -5.96 -8.50 -33.99
C GLN A 64 -4.74 -7.75 -33.46
N ARG A 65 -3.60 -7.80 -34.14
CA ARG A 65 -2.40 -7.01 -33.78
C ARG A 65 -2.70 -5.51 -33.79
N ALA A 66 -3.26 -5.00 -34.88
CA ALA A 66 -3.60 -3.58 -35.01
C ALA A 66 -4.54 -3.12 -33.87
N ARG A 67 -5.56 -3.93 -33.54
CA ARG A 67 -6.45 -3.64 -32.39
C ARG A 67 -5.74 -3.66 -31.05
N CYS A 68 -4.74 -4.51 -30.84
CA CYS A 68 -3.94 -4.54 -29.64
C CYS A 68 -3.06 -3.29 -29.52
N GLU A 69 -2.45 -2.86 -30.61
CA GLU A 69 -1.62 -1.64 -30.68
C GLU A 69 -2.44 -0.38 -30.39
N GLU A 70 -3.61 -0.24 -31.04
CA GLU A 70 -4.55 0.85 -30.78
C GLU A 70 -4.97 0.89 -29.30
N ARG A 71 -5.38 -0.27 -28.75
CA ARG A 71 -5.76 -0.39 -27.33
C ARG A 71 -4.59 -0.03 -26.42
N SER A 72 -3.38 -0.50 -26.70
CA SER A 72 -2.18 -0.19 -25.94
C SER A 72 -1.92 1.32 -25.91
N THR A 73 -1.96 1.98 -27.06
CA THR A 73 -1.78 3.44 -27.17
C THR A 73 -2.83 4.21 -26.39
N ARG A 74 -4.10 3.82 -26.53
CA ARG A 74 -5.22 4.43 -25.78
C ARG A 74 -5.04 4.28 -24.27
N LEU A 75 -4.70 3.08 -23.79
CA LEU A 75 -4.51 2.81 -22.36
C LEU A 75 -3.30 3.54 -21.80
N GLN A 76 -2.20 3.61 -22.53
CA GLN A 76 -1.01 4.37 -22.15
C GLN A 76 -1.31 5.86 -22.02
N THR A 77 -2.04 6.42 -22.98
CA THR A 77 -2.43 7.84 -22.96
C THR A 77 -3.35 8.13 -21.79
N ALA A 78 -4.39 7.32 -21.59
CA ALA A 78 -5.30 7.46 -20.46
C ALA A 78 -4.60 7.25 -19.11
N GLY A 79 -3.62 6.34 -19.05
CA GLY A 79 -2.81 6.09 -17.84
C GLY A 79 -1.91 7.28 -17.50
N ARG A 80 -1.25 7.87 -18.50
CA ARG A 80 -0.44 9.09 -18.31
C ARG A 80 -1.30 10.27 -17.83
N GLN A 81 -2.46 10.47 -18.46
CA GLN A 81 -3.36 11.55 -18.07
C GLN A 81 -3.84 11.39 -16.63
N ARG A 82 -4.39 10.21 -16.26
CA ARG A 82 -4.83 9.94 -14.88
C ARG A 82 -3.73 10.16 -13.85
N ARG A 83 -2.48 9.83 -14.21
CA ARG A 83 -1.35 10.07 -13.32
C ARG A 83 -1.05 11.57 -13.19
N ALA A 84 -1.06 12.32 -14.30
CA ALA A 84 -0.85 13.77 -14.28
C ALA A 84 -1.93 14.45 -13.41
N ASP A 85 -3.19 14.10 -13.61
CA ASP A 85 -4.32 14.62 -12.85
C ASP A 85 -4.19 14.30 -11.36
N ALA A 86 -3.76 13.07 -11.01
CA ALA A 86 -3.54 12.66 -9.63
C ALA A 86 -2.38 13.42 -8.97
N VAL A 87 -1.31 13.69 -9.69
CA VAL A 87 -0.17 14.50 -9.22
C VAL A 87 -0.60 15.95 -8.99
N GLU A 88 -1.33 16.54 -9.93
CA GLU A 88 -1.86 17.90 -9.82
C GLU A 88 -2.81 18.04 -8.62
N ALA A 89 -3.76 17.11 -8.51
CA ALA A 89 -4.70 17.07 -7.38
C ALA A 89 -3.98 16.97 -6.03
N ALA A 90 -2.99 16.08 -5.91
CA ALA A 90 -2.22 15.92 -4.69
C ALA A 90 -1.37 17.14 -4.37
N ALA A 91 -0.75 17.78 -5.36
CA ALA A 91 0.04 19.01 -5.16
C ALA A 91 -0.83 20.17 -4.68
N ALA A 92 -2.06 20.28 -5.18
CA ALA A 92 -3.04 21.29 -4.73
C ALA A 92 -3.45 21.11 -3.25
N GLU A 93 -3.36 19.89 -2.72
CA GLU A 93 -3.69 19.59 -1.32
C GLU A 93 -2.72 20.22 -0.30
N ARG A 94 -1.54 20.67 -0.73
CA ARG A 94 -0.56 21.39 0.11
C ARG A 94 -1.19 22.56 0.86
N THR A 95 -2.17 23.22 0.27
CA THR A 95 -2.80 24.44 0.81
C THR A 95 -3.95 24.17 1.78
N LYS A 96 -4.30 22.91 2.05
CA LYS A 96 -5.42 22.55 2.93
C LYS A 96 -5.19 22.81 4.43
N GLY A 97 -3.99 23.25 4.82
CA GLY A 97 -3.66 23.53 6.24
C GLY A 97 -3.49 22.28 7.12
N HIS A 98 -3.55 21.08 6.52
CA HIS A 98 -3.31 19.80 7.18
C HIS A 98 -2.75 18.78 6.19
N ILE A 99 -2.07 17.75 6.70
CA ILE A 99 -1.51 16.67 5.89
C ILE A 99 -2.64 15.78 5.40
N THR A 100 -2.75 15.62 4.07
CA THR A 100 -3.68 14.66 3.46
C THR A 100 -2.94 13.40 3.02
N ALA A 101 -3.67 12.30 2.84
CA ALA A 101 -3.09 11.06 2.32
C ALA A 101 -2.53 11.22 0.90
N GLY A 102 -3.19 12.05 0.06
CA GLY A 102 -2.73 12.38 -1.29
C GLY A 102 -1.42 13.14 -1.27
N TRP A 103 -1.34 14.22 -0.48
CA TRP A 103 -0.12 15.01 -0.32
C TRP A 103 1.04 14.18 0.24
N LEU A 104 0.80 13.38 1.29
CA LEU A 104 1.82 12.48 1.84
C LEU A 104 2.34 11.48 0.80
N SER A 105 1.43 10.81 0.06
CA SER A 105 1.80 9.87 -0.99
C SER A 105 2.63 10.54 -2.10
N TYR A 106 2.26 11.76 -2.49
CA TYR A 106 3.00 12.54 -3.47
C TYR A 106 4.42 12.86 -2.98
N GLN A 107 4.56 13.37 -1.74
CA GLN A 107 5.86 13.74 -1.17
C GLN A 107 6.78 12.52 -0.99
N VAL A 108 6.24 11.37 -0.59
CA VAL A 108 6.99 10.11 -0.55
C VAL A 108 7.48 9.74 -1.93
N GLY A 109 6.60 9.81 -2.94
CA GLY A 109 6.97 9.50 -4.33
C GLY A 109 8.05 10.42 -4.91
N GLN A 110 8.09 11.69 -4.48
CA GLN A 110 9.09 12.67 -4.93
C GLN A 110 10.43 12.54 -4.19
N ALA A 111 10.40 12.13 -2.93
CA ALA A 111 11.59 12.11 -2.07
C ALA A 111 12.47 10.86 -2.26
N LEU A 112 11.93 9.78 -2.84
CA LEU A 112 12.60 8.49 -2.89
C LEU A 112 13.20 8.18 -4.25
N ASP A 113 14.46 7.71 -4.22
CA ASP A 113 15.14 7.21 -5.41
C ASP A 113 14.39 6.03 -6.06
N PRO A 114 14.52 5.83 -7.39
CA PRO A 114 13.89 4.70 -8.09
C PRO A 114 14.28 3.33 -7.54
N ASP A 115 15.46 3.21 -6.93
CA ASP A 115 15.99 1.97 -6.36
C ASP A 115 15.61 1.74 -4.89
N THR A 116 15.02 2.72 -4.23
CA THR A 116 14.51 2.56 -2.86
C THR A 116 13.46 1.45 -2.82
N ILE A 117 13.58 0.55 -1.85
CA ILE A 117 12.56 -0.47 -1.60
C ILE A 117 11.52 0.11 -0.64
N ILE A 118 10.26 0.11 -1.06
CA ILE A 118 9.12 0.47 -0.22
C ILE A 118 8.43 -0.81 0.24
N VAL A 119 8.33 -0.98 1.55
CA VAL A 119 7.47 -2.00 2.18
C VAL A 119 6.23 -1.28 2.69
N ASN A 120 5.07 -1.65 2.16
CA ASN A 120 3.89 -0.81 2.24
C ASN A 120 2.68 -1.52 2.83
N GLU A 121 2.05 -0.85 3.76
CA GLU A 121 0.79 -1.22 4.41
C GLU A 121 -0.20 -0.03 4.43
N LEU A 122 -0.02 0.93 3.51
CA LEU A 122 -0.95 2.02 3.27
C LEU A 122 -1.93 1.69 2.15
N VAL A 123 -3.10 2.28 2.21
CA VAL A 123 -4.13 2.14 1.17
C VAL A 123 -3.79 2.97 -0.07
N ASN A 124 -3.29 4.20 0.11
CA ASN A 124 -3.01 5.11 -1.00
C ASN A 124 -1.52 5.08 -1.37
N THR A 125 -1.20 4.39 -2.46
CA THR A 125 0.17 4.24 -2.99
C THR A 125 0.31 4.69 -4.44
N SER A 126 -0.74 5.25 -5.01
CA SER A 126 -0.83 5.57 -6.45
C SER A 126 0.27 6.54 -6.92
N LEU A 127 0.80 7.37 -6.01
CA LEU A 127 1.80 8.38 -6.31
C LEU A 127 3.24 7.97 -5.95
N PHE A 128 3.46 6.76 -5.43
CA PHE A 128 4.83 6.27 -5.12
C PHE A 128 5.72 6.06 -6.36
N ASN A 129 5.13 5.97 -7.54
CA ASN A 129 5.83 5.87 -8.83
C ASN A 129 6.88 4.75 -8.90
N ARG A 130 6.52 3.55 -8.49
CA ARG A 130 7.41 2.38 -8.58
C ARG A 130 7.21 1.65 -9.89
N THR A 131 8.19 1.71 -10.79
CA THR A 131 8.18 1.06 -12.10
C THR A 131 9.22 -0.05 -12.22
N LYS A 132 10.18 -0.09 -11.32
CA LYS A 132 11.24 -1.09 -11.29
C LYS A 132 10.79 -2.31 -10.47
N PRO A 133 10.83 -3.54 -11.00
CA PRO A 133 10.53 -4.74 -10.24
C PRO A 133 11.36 -4.85 -8.96
N GLY A 134 10.76 -5.38 -7.88
CA GLY A 134 11.44 -5.54 -6.59
C GLY A 134 11.69 -4.23 -5.83
N THR A 135 10.96 -3.15 -6.14
CA THR A 135 11.05 -1.88 -5.42
C THR A 135 9.81 -1.54 -4.60
N GLN A 136 8.76 -2.35 -4.67
CA GLN A 136 7.58 -2.21 -3.82
C GLN A 136 7.04 -3.58 -3.41
N PHE A 137 6.79 -3.74 -2.12
CA PHE A 137 6.18 -4.93 -1.54
C PHE A 137 4.98 -4.51 -0.70
N ASN A 138 3.88 -5.24 -0.84
CA ASN A 138 2.66 -5.03 -0.07
C ASN A 138 2.28 -6.32 0.66
N ALA A 139 1.57 -6.20 1.77
CA ALA A 139 1.05 -7.36 2.50
C ALA A 139 0.04 -8.12 1.64
N GLY A 140 0.38 -9.35 1.27
CA GLY A 140 -0.47 -10.18 0.41
C GLY A 140 -1.71 -10.75 1.09
N GLY A 141 -1.72 -10.81 2.42
CA GLY A 141 -2.75 -11.48 3.22
C GLY A 141 -3.50 -10.59 4.20
N SER A 142 -3.42 -9.27 4.06
CA SER A 142 -4.05 -8.30 4.98
C SER A 142 -3.71 -8.51 6.46
N SER A 143 -2.50 -9.00 6.76
CA SER A 143 -2.00 -9.17 8.11
C SER A 143 -1.45 -7.85 8.63
N LEU A 144 -2.24 -7.13 9.40
CA LEU A 144 -1.84 -5.84 9.98
C LEU A 144 -0.58 -5.98 10.85
N GLY A 145 0.33 -5.01 10.71
CA GLY A 145 1.62 -5.01 11.41
C GLY A 145 2.74 -5.73 10.67
N TRP A 146 2.47 -6.23 9.47
CA TRP A 146 3.47 -6.94 8.66
C TRP A 146 4.60 -6.02 8.15
N ALA A 147 4.30 -4.77 7.78
CA ALA A 147 5.25 -3.93 7.06
C ALA A 147 6.52 -3.59 7.85
N GLY A 148 6.39 -3.33 9.15
CA GLY A 148 7.52 -3.00 10.00
C GLY A 148 8.60 -4.09 10.03
N PRO A 149 8.28 -5.31 10.50
CA PRO A 149 9.22 -6.44 10.48
C PRO A 149 9.71 -6.80 9.09
N ALA A 150 8.85 -6.75 8.07
CA ALA A 150 9.22 -7.03 6.69
C ALA A 150 10.24 -6.03 6.14
N ALA A 151 10.14 -4.75 6.51
CA ALA A 151 11.11 -3.73 6.12
C ALA A 151 12.49 -3.98 6.74
N ILE A 152 12.55 -4.45 7.99
CA ILE A 152 13.81 -4.88 8.62
C ILE A 152 14.40 -6.06 7.85
N GLY A 153 13.58 -7.07 7.53
CA GLY A 153 14.00 -8.21 6.72
C GLY A 153 14.50 -7.80 5.33
N ALA A 154 13.83 -6.85 4.68
CA ALA A 154 14.28 -6.29 3.41
C ALA A 154 15.63 -5.58 3.53
N LYS A 155 15.89 -4.85 4.62
CA LYS A 155 17.18 -4.20 4.87
C LYS A 155 18.29 -5.20 5.12
N VAL A 156 18.01 -6.29 5.84
CA VAL A 156 18.98 -7.38 6.04
C VAL A 156 19.30 -8.08 4.72
N ALA A 157 18.31 -8.33 3.87
CA ALA A 157 18.48 -8.97 2.57
C ALA A 157 19.14 -8.07 1.51
N ALA A 158 19.00 -6.76 1.65
CA ALA A 158 19.55 -5.76 0.73
C ALA A 158 20.23 -4.63 1.51
N PRO A 159 21.39 -4.88 2.15
CA PRO A 159 22.02 -3.95 3.09
C PRO A 159 22.45 -2.64 2.44
N ASP A 160 22.79 -2.62 1.17
CA ASP A 160 23.22 -1.44 0.44
C ASP A 160 22.04 -0.60 -0.09
N ARG A 161 20.81 -1.10 0.02
CA ARG A 161 19.63 -0.39 -0.47
C ARG A 161 18.97 0.43 0.65
N GLN A 162 18.37 1.53 0.24
CA GLN A 162 17.49 2.32 1.10
C GLN A 162 16.15 1.61 1.23
N ILE A 163 15.69 1.42 2.46
CA ILE A 163 14.40 0.78 2.75
C ILE A 163 13.50 1.79 3.46
N VAL A 164 12.28 1.92 2.96
CA VAL A 164 11.23 2.76 3.55
C VAL A 164 10.01 1.89 3.84
N CYS A 165 9.52 1.95 5.05
CA CYS A 165 8.26 1.36 5.46
C CYS A 165 7.19 2.44 5.48
N CYS A 166 6.09 2.25 4.76
CA CYS A 166 4.92 3.11 4.84
C CYS A 166 3.78 2.33 5.49
N SER A 167 3.27 2.80 6.63
CA SER A 167 2.21 2.12 7.38
C SER A 167 1.16 3.11 7.87
N GLY A 168 -0.09 2.67 7.99
CA GLY A 168 -1.09 3.37 8.79
C GLY A 168 -0.84 3.16 10.28
N ASP A 169 -1.28 4.10 11.10
CA ASP A 169 -1.14 4.04 12.55
C ASP A 169 -1.78 2.76 13.16
N GLY A 170 -2.96 2.36 12.68
CA GLY A 170 -3.59 1.11 13.09
C GLY A 170 -2.75 -0.13 12.77
N SER A 171 -2.21 -0.22 11.56
CA SER A 171 -1.30 -1.30 11.18
C SER A 171 0.00 -1.27 11.99
N TRP A 172 0.54 -0.07 12.22
CA TRP A 172 1.75 0.13 13.00
C TRP A 172 1.60 -0.37 14.44
N MET A 173 0.45 -0.11 15.07
CA MET A 173 0.12 -0.63 16.41
C MET A 173 0.12 -2.16 16.47
N PHE A 174 -0.42 -2.85 15.47
CA PHE A 174 -0.38 -4.31 15.41
C PHE A 174 1.05 -4.86 15.26
N GLY A 175 1.95 -4.09 14.65
CA GLY A 175 3.36 -4.45 14.49
C GLY A 175 4.20 -4.32 15.76
N ASN A 176 3.66 -3.79 16.85
CA ASN A 176 4.38 -3.44 18.06
C ASN A 176 5.50 -2.41 17.81
N PRO A 177 5.17 -1.12 17.69
CA PRO A 177 6.06 -0.03 17.27
C PRO A 177 7.42 0.01 17.93
N GLN A 178 7.44 -0.09 19.26
CA GLN A 178 8.65 -0.04 20.07
C GLN A 178 9.59 -1.21 19.76
N VAL A 179 9.05 -2.42 19.66
CA VAL A 179 9.84 -3.63 19.37
C VAL A 179 10.42 -3.58 17.96
N VAL A 180 9.62 -3.15 16.97
CA VAL A 180 10.08 -2.99 15.58
C VAL A 180 11.22 -1.96 15.50
N THR A 181 11.05 -0.81 16.12
CA THR A 181 12.06 0.26 16.11
C THR A 181 13.35 -0.19 16.80
N TRP A 182 13.22 -0.84 17.98
CA TRP A 182 14.35 -1.41 18.70
C TRP A 182 15.05 -2.50 17.87
N ALA A 183 14.31 -3.42 17.25
CA ALA A 183 14.88 -4.49 16.44
C ALA A 183 15.66 -3.95 15.22
N SER A 184 15.13 -2.90 14.56
CA SER A 184 15.82 -2.21 13.47
C SER A 184 17.18 -1.67 13.94
N LYS A 185 17.22 -1.07 15.13
CA LYS A 185 18.47 -0.58 15.74
C LYS A 185 19.40 -1.72 16.14
N PHE A 186 18.88 -2.72 16.85
CA PHE A 186 19.65 -3.85 17.36
C PHE A 186 20.35 -4.62 16.23
N HIS A 187 19.64 -4.89 15.14
CA HIS A 187 20.18 -5.61 13.98
C HIS A 187 21.00 -4.73 13.03
N LYS A 188 21.24 -3.46 13.35
CA LYS A 188 21.92 -2.50 12.47
C LYS A 188 21.31 -2.47 11.07
N ALA A 189 19.98 -2.57 11.00
CA ALA A 189 19.18 -2.57 9.81
C ALA A 189 18.30 -1.30 9.76
N PRO A 190 18.89 -0.11 9.55
CA PRO A 190 18.18 1.16 9.65
C PRO A 190 17.14 1.27 8.53
N VAL A 191 15.90 1.57 8.93
CA VAL A 191 14.73 1.75 8.07
C VAL A 191 14.10 3.10 8.38
N LEU A 192 13.59 3.78 7.36
CA LEU A 192 12.70 4.92 7.53
C LEU A 192 11.26 4.40 7.61
N PHE A 193 10.61 4.59 8.77
CA PHE A 193 9.20 4.29 8.99
C PHE A 193 8.37 5.58 8.86
N ILE A 194 7.46 5.63 7.90
CA ILE A 194 6.54 6.75 7.67
C ILE A 194 5.14 6.28 8.08
N ILE A 195 4.61 6.87 9.15
CA ILE A 195 3.34 6.48 9.74
C ILE A 195 2.27 7.50 9.38
N SER A 196 1.29 7.07 8.58
CA SER A 196 0.10 7.86 8.26
C SER A 196 -0.87 7.77 9.43
N ASN A 197 -0.83 8.78 10.32
CA ASN A 197 -1.51 8.77 11.60
C ASN A 197 -2.83 9.56 11.53
N ASN A 198 -3.94 8.86 11.36
CA ASN A 198 -5.28 9.41 11.45
C ASN A 198 -5.94 9.14 12.83
N ARG A 199 -5.19 8.56 13.75
CA ARG A 199 -5.56 8.22 15.13
C ARG A 199 -6.68 7.19 15.22
N GLY A 200 -6.62 6.13 14.37
CA GLY A 200 -7.57 5.05 14.47
C GLY A 200 -7.62 4.07 13.31
N TYR A 201 -8.51 3.12 13.44
CA TYR A 201 -8.77 2.07 12.46
C TYR A 201 -9.78 2.54 11.39
N SER A 202 -9.42 3.57 10.63
CA SER A 202 -10.34 4.24 9.67
C SER A 202 -10.93 3.29 8.62
N THR A 203 -10.16 2.30 8.13
CA THR A 203 -10.67 1.32 7.17
C THR A 203 -11.80 0.48 7.75
N GLY A 204 -11.65 -0.03 8.98
CA GLY A 204 -12.69 -0.78 9.69
C GLY A 204 -13.91 0.07 10.01
N THR A 205 -13.69 1.27 10.52
CA THR A 205 -14.73 2.25 10.84
C THR A 205 -15.57 2.61 9.60
N THR A 206 -14.90 2.94 8.50
CA THR A 206 -15.57 3.22 7.21
C THR A 206 -16.38 2.02 6.72
N GLN A 207 -15.84 0.80 6.85
CA GLN A 207 -16.55 -0.39 6.40
C GLN A 207 -17.82 -0.66 7.23
N VAL A 208 -17.78 -0.46 8.54
CA VAL A 208 -18.97 -0.59 9.42
C VAL A 208 -20.05 0.40 8.99
N LEU A 209 -19.70 1.67 8.82
CA LEU A 209 -20.64 2.73 8.46
C LEU A 209 -21.23 2.54 7.05
N ARG A 210 -20.45 2.08 6.08
CA ARG A 210 -20.93 1.77 4.73
C ARG A 210 -21.86 0.56 4.70
N THR A 211 -21.58 -0.43 5.52
CA THR A 211 -22.39 -1.67 5.55
C THR A 211 -23.70 -1.46 6.29
N TYR A 212 -23.67 -0.63 7.33
CA TYR A 212 -24.83 -0.36 8.21
C TYR A 212 -25.08 1.13 8.37
N PRO A 213 -25.50 1.84 7.29
CA PRO A 213 -25.68 3.31 7.32
C PRO A 213 -26.77 3.78 8.29
N GLU A 214 -27.73 2.90 8.62
CA GLU A 214 -28.79 3.13 9.61
C GLU A 214 -28.55 2.38 10.94
N GLY A 215 -27.32 1.82 11.10
CA GLY A 215 -26.97 1.04 12.29
C GLY A 215 -26.70 1.92 13.53
N TYR A 216 -26.49 1.26 14.68
CA TYR A 216 -26.25 1.95 15.94
C TYR A 216 -25.00 2.84 15.89
N ALA A 217 -23.90 2.36 15.29
CA ALA A 217 -22.67 3.15 15.15
C ALA A 217 -22.89 4.44 14.34
N ALA A 218 -23.65 4.36 13.23
CA ALA A 218 -23.98 5.52 12.40
C ALA A 218 -24.86 6.53 13.17
N LYS A 219 -25.87 6.04 13.88
CA LYS A 219 -26.78 6.88 14.70
C LYS A 219 -26.08 7.54 15.87
N ALA A 220 -25.16 6.80 16.52
CA ALA A 220 -24.36 7.32 17.64
C ALA A 220 -23.21 8.23 17.17
N GLN A 221 -22.91 8.25 15.87
CA GLN A 221 -21.72 8.88 15.29
C GLN A 221 -20.41 8.41 15.97
N ASP A 222 -20.42 7.16 16.42
CA ASP A 222 -19.30 6.52 17.12
C ASP A 222 -19.16 5.07 16.71
N VAL A 223 -17.92 4.64 16.41
CA VAL A 223 -17.55 3.25 16.25
C VAL A 223 -16.62 2.89 17.39
N THR A 224 -17.18 2.28 18.44
CA THR A 224 -16.44 1.92 19.63
C THR A 224 -15.18 1.13 19.33
N GLY A 225 -14.03 1.59 19.86
CA GLY A 225 -12.71 1.01 19.57
C GLY A 225 -12.13 1.39 18.21
N GLY A 226 -12.80 2.22 17.42
CA GLY A 226 -12.33 2.68 16.12
C GLY A 226 -11.25 3.77 16.20
N TRP A 227 -11.09 4.42 17.35
CA TRP A 227 -10.21 5.57 17.54
C TRP A 227 -9.20 5.39 18.66
N PHE A 228 -8.03 6.00 18.51
CA PHE A 228 -6.99 6.08 19.52
C PHE A 228 -7.13 7.40 20.27
N ASP A 229 -7.64 7.34 21.50
CA ASP A 229 -7.77 8.49 22.39
C ASP A 229 -7.48 8.06 23.84
N PRO A 230 -6.30 8.42 24.40
CA PRO A 230 -5.23 9.21 23.78
C PRO A 230 -4.49 8.46 22.65
N CYS A 231 -4.03 9.21 21.62
CA CYS A 231 -3.19 8.65 20.57
C CYS A 231 -1.77 8.38 21.10
N PRO A 232 -1.16 7.21 20.77
CA PRO A 232 0.23 6.94 21.11
C PRO A 232 1.19 7.99 20.51
N ASN A 233 2.30 8.24 21.20
CA ASN A 233 3.36 9.12 20.75
C ASN A 233 4.43 8.32 20.01
N TYR A 234 4.24 8.01 18.73
CA TYR A 234 5.14 7.17 17.95
C TYR A 234 6.54 7.77 17.81
N SER A 235 6.66 9.09 17.69
CA SER A 235 7.97 9.76 17.66
C SER A 235 8.71 9.64 19.00
N GLY A 236 7.99 9.73 20.13
CA GLY A 236 8.55 9.53 21.45
C GLY A 236 8.97 8.07 21.70
N GLU A 237 8.19 7.09 21.26
CA GLU A 237 8.54 5.67 21.32
C GLU A 237 9.80 5.36 20.52
N ALA A 238 9.97 5.98 19.36
CA ALA A 238 11.18 5.86 18.55
C ALA A 238 12.40 6.41 19.29
N ALA A 239 12.29 7.59 19.89
CA ALA A 239 13.37 8.20 20.67
C ALA A 239 13.76 7.32 21.87
N ALA A 240 12.78 6.74 22.57
CA ALA A 240 13.02 5.81 23.68
C ALA A 240 13.78 4.54 23.25
N SER A 241 13.66 4.15 21.98
CA SER A 241 14.40 3.04 21.37
C SER A 241 15.75 3.46 20.76
N GLY A 242 16.16 4.71 20.95
CA GLY A 242 17.42 5.26 20.40
C GLY A 242 17.40 5.49 18.90
N ALA A 243 16.20 5.67 18.32
CA ALA A 243 15.98 6.02 16.92
C ALA A 243 15.64 7.51 16.76
N TYR A 244 15.71 8.00 15.53
CA TYR A 244 15.18 9.32 15.21
C TYR A 244 13.66 9.27 15.24
N GLY A 245 13.01 10.20 15.92
CA GLY A 245 11.56 10.32 15.99
C GLY A 245 11.11 11.76 15.73
N GLU A 246 10.18 11.94 14.79
CA GLU A 246 9.65 13.27 14.47
C GLU A 246 8.13 13.20 14.24
N LYS A 247 7.38 14.11 14.89
CA LYS A 247 5.97 14.32 14.65
C LYS A 247 5.79 15.47 13.66
N VAL A 248 5.07 15.21 12.58
CA VAL A 248 4.85 16.18 11.49
C VAL A 248 3.36 16.49 11.40
N THR A 249 3.00 17.76 11.53
CA THR A 249 1.62 18.24 11.46
C THR A 249 1.40 19.26 10.34
N ASP A 250 2.47 19.94 9.88
CA ASP A 250 2.44 20.92 8.82
C ASP A 250 2.65 20.27 7.45
N PRO A 251 1.75 20.44 6.48
CA PRO A 251 1.96 19.97 5.11
C PRO A 251 3.27 20.44 4.48
N ALA A 252 3.75 21.64 4.81
CA ALA A 252 5.00 22.17 4.27
C ALA A 252 6.23 21.40 4.77
N GLU A 253 6.15 20.79 5.96
CA GLU A 253 7.24 20.05 6.58
C GLU A 253 7.31 18.58 6.15
N VAL A 254 6.33 18.03 5.42
CA VAL A 254 6.30 16.61 5.02
C VAL A 254 7.56 16.24 4.22
N GLY A 255 7.88 16.99 3.17
CA GLY A 255 9.09 16.75 2.36
C GLY A 255 10.39 16.91 3.15
N PRO A 256 10.61 18.06 3.83
CA PRO A 256 11.76 18.25 4.71
C PRO A 256 11.94 17.16 5.77
N ALA A 257 10.87 16.73 6.44
CA ALA A 257 10.92 15.66 7.44
C ALA A 257 11.35 14.31 6.83
N ILE A 258 10.84 13.96 5.64
CA ILE A 258 11.29 12.77 4.92
C ILE A 258 12.81 12.84 4.67
N GLN A 259 13.33 13.99 4.26
CA GLN A 259 14.77 14.14 4.03
C GLN A 259 15.59 14.00 5.34
N ARG A 260 15.11 14.55 6.48
CA ARG A 260 15.73 14.37 7.80
C ARG A 260 15.73 12.90 8.22
N GLY A 261 14.60 12.21 8.05
CA GLY A 261 14.49 10.77 8.34
C GLY A 261 15.43 9.93 7.47
N LEU A 262 15.52 10.23 6.16
CA LEU A 262 16.46 9.58 5.25
C LEU A 262 17.93 9.85 5.63
N GLN A 263 18.25 11.03 6.12
CA GLN A 263 19.58 11.35 6.61
C GLN A 263 19.92 10.52 7.86
N ALA A 264 19.03 10.43 8.83
CA ALA A 264 19.21 9.58 10.01
C ALA A 264 19.47 8.10 9.63
N VAL A 265 18.73 7.59 8.63
CA VAL A 265 18.93 6.22 8.11
C VAL A 265 20.32 6.07 7.46
N ARG A 266 20.79 7.04 6.68
CA ARG A 266 22.14 7.03 6.12
C ARG A 266 23.23 7.05 7.18
N GLU A 267 22.97 7.69 8.31
CA GLU A 267 23.84 7.74 9.49
C GLU A 267 23.75 6.48 10.37
N GLY A 268 22.98 5.48 9.95
CA GLY A 268 22.85 4.19 10.63
C GLY A 268 21.80 4.17 11.77
N SER A 269 20.95 5.18 11.86
CA SER A 269 19.86 5.23 12.83
C SER A 269 18.52 4.95 12.16
N PRO A 270 17.66 4.06 12.69
CA PRO A 270 16.27 4.01 12.26
C PRO A 270 15.56 5.34 12.49
N ALA A 271 14.55 5.64 11.68
CA ALA A 271 13.78 6.87 11.82
C ALA A 271 12.27 6.56 11.76
N VAL A 272 11.49 7.21 12.61
CA VAL A 272 10.01 7.16 12.61
C VAL A 272 9.47 8.56 12.42
N LEU A 273 8.73 8.75 11.34
CA LEU A 273 8.02 9.98 11.03
C LEU A 273 6.53 9.78 11.31
N ASP A 274 6.02 10.42 12.32
CA ASP A 274 4.60 10.39 12.72
C ASP A 274 3.85 11.51 11.98
N MET A 275 3.30 11.18 10.80
CA MET A 275 2.59 12.11 9.92
C MET A 275 1.14 12.23 10.36
N TRP A 276 0.78 13.35 10.98
CA TRP A 276 -0.55 13.58 11.53
C TRP A 276 -1.55 14.05 10.48
N LEU A 277 -2.49 13.17 10.15
CA LEU A 277 -3.61 13.45 9.26
C LEU A 277 -4.85 13.86 10.08
N PRO A 278 -5.85 14.49 9.46
CA PRO A 278 -7.15 14.69 10.09
C PRO A 278 -7.73 13.36 10.59
N LYS A 279 -8.42 13.41 11.73
CA LYS A 279 -9.26 12.31 12.18
C LYS A 279 -10.38 12.10 11.16
N HIS A 280 -10.58 10.89 10.68
CA HIS A 280 -11.72 10.61 9.81
C HIS A 280 -13.00 10.77 10.62
N VAL A 281 -13.67 11.89 10.48
CA VAL A 281 -14.97 12.13 11.13
C VAL A 281 -16.07 11.49 10.28
N THR A 282 -16.95 10.74 10.92
CA THR A 282 -18.16 10.19 10.34
C THR A 282 -18.99 11.30 9.69
N GLY A 283 -19.01 11.37 8.36
CA GLY A 283 -19.80 12.37 7.62
C GLY A 283 -19.15 12.95 6.37
N GLU A 284 -17.85 12.73 6.14
CA GLU A 284 -17.13 13.18 4.94
C GLU A 284 -16.71 11.99 4.04
N LEU A 285 -17.63 11.06 3.80
CA LEU A 285 -17.45 9.95 2.86
C LEU A 285 -18.10 10.27 1.52
#